data_ab69520033bb671b35371493003758ba
#
_entry.id   ab69520033bb671b35371493003758ba
#
_cell.length_a   1.000
_cell.length_b   1.000
_cell.length_c   1.000
_cell.angle_alpha   90.00
_cell.angle_beta   90.00
_cell.angle_gamma   90.00
#
_symmetry.space_group_name_H-M   'P 1'
#
loop_
_entity.id
_entity.type
_entity.pdbx_description
1 polymer ?
#
loop_
_entity_poly.entity_id
_entity_poly.type
_entity_poly.pdbx_seq_one_letter_code
_entity_poly.pdbx_strand_id
1 'polypeptide(L)'
;MKAMILAAGYGKRMRPLTDHTPKPLLEAGGKALIEYHIEKLRDAGIDSLVINTGWLGDRLAATLGDGRRFGIPIAYSHEGTPLETAGGIRRALPLLGDAPFVLVNGDIWTDFDLSRLVTERPDPVHLVLVDNPDHHPGGDFHLTERGRVRDNGEPRLTYAGMGRFDPALFRDLPDGEAKLAPLLRAAMADNAVSGEHHPGQWWDIGTPERLDELDRLLARP
;
A
#
# COMPACT_ATOMS: atom_id res chain seq x y z
N MET A 1 16.75 2.11 -0.70
CA MET A 1 15.46 2.56 -0.08
C MET A 1 14.67 1.34 0.38
N LYS A 2 13.94 1.44 1.51
CA LYS A 2 13.05 0.37 1.96
C LYS A 2 11.62 0.58 1.46
N ALA A 3 10.81 -0.50 1.48
CA ALA A 3 9.37 -0.38 1.26
C ALA A 3 8.59 -1.12 2.34
N MET A 4 7.34 -0.69 2.56
CA MET A 4 6.39 -1.36 3.44
C MET A 4 5.18 -1.83 2.64
N ILE A 5 4.79 -3.10 2.84
CA ILE A 5 3.54 -3.65 2.31
C ILE A 5 2.56 -3.81 3.47
N LEU A 6 1.38 -3.20 3.36
CA LEU A 6 0.33 -3.29 4.37
C LEU A 6 -0.47 -4.59 4.20
N ALA A 7 -0.38 -5.48 5.18
CA ALA A 7 -0.94 -6.83 5.12
C ALA A 7 -1.65 -7.29 6.41
N ALA A 8 -1.86 -6.39 7.40
CA ALA A 8 -2.39 -6.74 8.72
C ALA A 8 -3.93 -6.87 8.78
N GLY A 9 -4.65 -6.51 7.73
CA GLY A 9 -6.11 -6.45 7.71
C GLY A 9 -6.82 -7.80 7.86
N TYR A 10 -8.01 -7.81 8.47
CA TYR A 10 -8.83 -9.01 8.65
C TYR A 10 -9.41 -9.60 7.36
N GLY A 11 -9.51 -8.84 6.29
CA GLY A 11 -10.12 -9.29 5.03
C GLY A 11 -11.60 -9.68 5.16
N LYS A 12 -12.37 -9.10 6.09
CA LYS A 12 -13.75 -9.52 6.42
C LYS A 12 -14.69 -9.60 5.22
N ARG A 13 -14.55 -8.68 4.25
CA ARG A 13 -15.35 -8.65 3.02
C ARG A 13 -15.03 -9.78 2.03
N MET A 14 -13.89 -10.43 2.21
CA MET A 14 -13.41 -11.55 1.38
C MET A 14 -13.82 -12.92 1.91
N ARG A 15 -14.55 -12.98 3.03
CA ARG A 15 -15.03 -14.27 3.56
C ARG A 15 -15.97 -14.97 2.59
N PRO A 16 -15.89 -16.33 2.50
CA PRO A 16 -15.12 -17.24 3.38
C PRO A 16 -13.64 -17.43 2.99
N LEU A 17 -13.14 -16.84 1.91
CA LEU A 17 -11.76 -17.04 1.41
C LEU A 17 -10.70 -16.69 2.47
N THR A 18 -10.98 -15.66 3.29
CA THR A 18 -10.06 -15.18 4.32
C THR A 18 -10.23 -15.80 5.70
N ASP A 19 -11.10 -16.80 5.85
CA ASP A 19 -11.22 -17.52 7.13
C ASP A 19 -9.96 -18.31 7.45
N HIS A 20 -9.26 -18.82 6.43
CA HIS A 20 -8.08 -19.67 6.56
C HIS A 20 -6.87 -19.18 5.76
N THR A 21 -7.03 -18.20 4.87
CA THR A 21 -5.95 -17.66 4.05
C THR A 21 -5.85 -16.16 4.23
N PRO A 22 -4.69 -15.61 4.65
CA PRO A 22 -4.53 -14.15 4.71
C PRO A 22 -4.83 -13.54 3.35
N LYS A 23 -5.56 -12.42 3.32
CA LYS A 23 -5.95 -11.75 2.07
C LYS A 23 -4.79 -11.55 1.08
N PRO A 24 -3.58 -11.13 1.52
CA PRO A 24 -2.45 -10.96 0.60
C PRO A 24 -1.95 -12.25 -0.06
N LEU A 25 -2.31 -13.43 0.48
CA LEU A 25 -1.99 -14.74 -0.10
C LEU A 25 -3.10 -15.30 -1.00
N LEU A 26 -4.19 -14.57 -1.21
CA LEU A 26 -5.17 -14.95 -2.24
C LEU A 26 -4.55 -14.80 -3.62
N GLU A 27 -4.87 -15.71 -4.52
CA GLU A 27 -4.24 -15.80 -5.84
C GLU A 27 -5.10 -15.17 -6.94
N ALA A 28 -4.42 -14.54 -7.90
CA ALA A 28 -4.96 -14.12 -9.17
C ALA A 28 -3.89 -14.36 -10.25
N GLY A 29 -4.27 -14.89 -11.40
CA GLY A 29 -3.31 -15.26 -12.45
C GLY A 29 -2.28 -16.33 -12.00
N GLY A 30 -2.67 -17.20 -11.05
CA GLY A 30 -1.79 -18.26 -10.53
C GLY A 30 -0.68 -17.76 -9.59
N LYS A 31 -0.76 -16.53 -9.07
CA LYS A 31 0.23 -15.93 -8.16
C LYS A 31 -0.47 -15.20 -7.02
N ALA A 32 0.07 -15.28 -5.79
CA ALA A 32 -0.47 -14.54 -4.66
C ALA A 32 -0.38 -13.02 -4.86
N LEU A 33 -1.42 -12.27 -4.44
CA LEU A 33 -1.49 -10.81 -4.62
C LEU A 33 -0.23 -10.11 -4.10
N ILE A 34 0.29 -10.50 -2.94
CA ILE A 34 1.48 -9.88 -2.36
C ILE A 34 2.75 -10.16 -3.17
N GLU A 35 2.85 -11.28 -3.88
CA GLU A 35 4.03 -11.61 -4.68
C GLU A 35 4.22 -10.64 -5.85
N TYR A 36 3.13 -10.14 -6.45
CA TYR A 36 3.20 -9.09 -7.46
C TYR A 36 3.88 -7.82 -6.91
N HIS A 37 3.56 -7.42 -5.67
CA HIS A 37 4.18 -6.26 -5.04
C HIS A 37 5.65 -6.51 -4.69
N ILE A 38 5.97 -7.68 -4.14
CA ILE A 38 7.34 -8.04 -3.78
C ILE A 38 8.25 -7.98 -5.01
N GLU A 39 7.83 -8.59 -6.12
CA GLU A 39 8.60 -8.61 -7.37
C GLU A 39 8.75 -7.19 -7.94
N LYS A 40 7.65 -6.43 -8.04
CA LYS A 40 7.70 -5.05 -8.56
C LYS A 40 8.57 -4.13 -7.70
N LEU A 41 8.54 -4.26 -6.37
CA LEU A 41 9.37 -3.46 -5.48
C LEU A 41 10.85 -3.84 -5.60
N ARG A 42 11.17 -5.15 -5.70
CA ARG A 42 12.54 -5.61 -5.99
C ARG A 42 13.03 -5.02 -7.32
N ASP A 43 12.23 -5.13 -8.38
CA ASP A 43 12.60 -4.68 -9.73
C ASP A 43 12.71 -3.15 -9.81
N ALA A 44 12.00 -2.43 -8.94
CA ALA A 44 12.14 -0.99 -8.76
C ALA A 44 13.42 -0.57 -7.99
N GLY A 45 14.23 -1.52 -7.52
CA GLY A 45 15.47 -1.24 -6.80
C GLY A 45 15.29 -0.98 -5.29
N ILE A 46 14.25 -1.53 -4.68
CA ILE A 46 14.07 -1.53 -3.22
C ILE A 46 15.04 -2.52 -2.57
N ASP A 47 15.73 -2.10 -1.50
CA ASP A 47 16.77 -2.89 -0.83
C ASP A 47 16.20 -3.95 0.13
N SER A 48 15.08 -3.66 0.77
CA SER A 48 14.41 -4.57 1.71
C SER A 48 12.96 -4.18 1.95
N LEU A 49 12.16 -5.16 2.37
CA LEU A 49 10.74 -5.01 2.64
C LEU A 49 10.43 -5.13 4.13
N VAL A 50 9.47 -4.35 4.58
CA VAL A 50 8.78 -4.53 5.85
C VAL A 50 7.32 -4.88 5.56
N ILE A 51 6.83 -5.97 6.11
CA ILE A 51 5.43 -6.39 5.96
C ILE A 51 4.79 -6.37 7.34
N ASN A 52 3.74 -5.55 7.54
CA ASN A 52 2.98 -5.64 8.78
C ASN A 52 2.03 -6.84 8.74
N THR A 53 1.87 -7.49 9.86
CA THR A 53 1.06 -8.71 9.99
C THR A 53 0.10 -8.60 11.17
N GLY A 54 -1.11 -9.07 10.96
CA GLY A 54 -2.16 -9.15 11.97
C GLY A 54 -2.89 -10.49 11.86
N TRP A 55 -4.09 -10.50 11.29
CA TRP A 55 -4.86 -11.72 11.07
C TRP A 55 -4.10 -12.75 10.23
N LEU A 56 -3.94 -13.97 10.75
CA LEU A 56 -3.18 -15.07 10.14
C LEU A 56 -1.73 -14.68 9.76
N GLY A 57 -1.13 -13.74 10.50
CA GLY A 57 0.20 -13.20 10.20
C GLY A 57 1.30 -14.26 10.20
N ASP A 58 1.24 -15.26 11.09
CA ASP A 58 2.20 -16.37 11.14
C ASP A 58 2.18 -17.21 9.86
N ARG A 59 0.99 -17.40 9.27
CA ARG A 59 0.84 -18.09 7.99
C ARG A 59 1.44 -17.29 6.85
N LEU A 60 1.24 -15.96 6.85
CA LEU A 60 1.86 -15.08 5.87
C LEU A 60 3.37 -15.13 5.95
N ALA A 61 3.94 -15.00 7.16
CA ALA A 61 5.38 -15.07 7.40
C ALA A 61 5.98 -16.44 7.05
N ALA A 62 5.28 -17.54 7.40
CA ALA A 62 5.72 -18.89 7.04
C ALA A 62 5.73 -19.10 5.52
N THR A 63 4.77 -18.53 4.78
CA THR A 63 4.69 -18.68 3.32
C THR A 63 5.74 -17.86 2.60
N LEU A 64 6.00 -16.62 3.01
CA LEU A 64 6.94 -15.72 2.32
C LEU A 64 8.39 -15.91 2.79
N GLY A 65 8.59 -16.39 4.02
CA GLY A 65 9.91 -16.60 4.62
C GLY A 65 10.67 -15.28 4.83
N ASP A 66 11.97 -15.34 4.74
CA ASP A 66 12.87 -14.19 4.85
C ASP A 66 13.08 -13.41 3.54
N GLY A 67 12.33 -13.75 2.50
CA GLY A 67 12.38 -13.10 1.20
C GLY A 67 13.45 -13.61 0.23
N ARG A 68 14.32 -14.55 0.65
CA ARG A 68 15.41 -15.09 -0.22
C ARG A 68 14.89 -15.63 -1.55
N ARG A 69 13.74 -16.29 -1.55
CA ARG A 69 13.14 -16.83 -2.78
C ARG A 69 12.74 -15.76 -3.78
N PHE A 70 12.53 -14.53 -3.32
CA PHE A 70 12.20 -13.38 -4.15
C PHE A 70 13.42 -12.51 -4.50
N GLY A 71 14.59 -12.79 -3.89
CA GLY A 71 15.79 -11.99 -4.08
C GLY A 71 15.78 -10.64 -3.33
N ILE A 72 14.91 -10.47 -2.33
CA ILE A 72 14.79 -9.27 -1.51
C ILE A 72 14.51 -9.64 -0.06
N PRO A 73 15.26 -9.11 0.94
CA PRO A 73 15.02 -9.39 2.35
C PRO A 73 13.67 -8.89 2.84
N ILE A 74 12.97 -9.70 3.66
CA ILE A 74 11.69 -9.36 4.26
C ILE A 74 11.81 -9.39 5.78
N ALA A 75 11.39 -8.30 6.45
CA ALA A 75 11.20 -8.23 7.89
C ALA A 75 9.70 -8.07 8.20
N TYR A 76 9.25 -8.58 9.34
CA TYR A 76 7.85 -8.56 9.73
C TYR A 76 7.61 -7.66 10.94
N SER A 77 6.59 -6.79 10.84
CA SER A 77 6.07 -5.98 11.95
C SER A 77 4.76 -6.57 12.45
N HIS A 78 4.80 -7.30 13.57
CA HIS A 78 3.61 -7.94 14.13
C HIS A 78 2.75 -6.96 14.92
N GLU A 79 1.48 -6.80 14.55
CA GLU A 79 0.55 -5.87 15.21
C GLU A 79 -0.26 -6.52 16.34
N GLY A 80 -0.50 -7.83 16.26
CA GLY A 80 -1.47 -8.53 17.10
C GLY A 80 -2.89 -8.22 16.65
N THR A 81 -3.43 -7.05 17.03
CA THR A 81 -4.66 -6.48 16.47
C THR A 81 -4.31 -5.42 15.44
N PRO A 82 -5.05 -5.30 14.32
CA PRO A 82 -4.80 -4.27 13.31
C PRO A 82 -4.86 -2.86 13.90
N LEU A 83 -3.84 -2.06 13.59
CA LEU A 83 -3.64 -0.71 14.14
C LEU A 83 -4.08 0.40 13.18
N GLU A 84 -4.84 0.08 12.14
CA GLU A 84 -5.08 0.98 11.01
C GLU A 84 -3.76 1.34 10.30
N THR A 85 -3.83 2.08 9.21
CA THR A 85 -2.65 2.29 8.36
C THR A 85 -1.53 3.06 9.07
N ALA A 86 -1.84 4.20 9.68
CA ALA A 86 -0.80 5.04 10.28
C ALA A 86 -0.23 4.43 11.57
N GLY A 87 -1.06 3.75 12.37
CA GLY A 87 -0.61 3.02 13.56
C GLY A 87 0.31 1.85 13.19
N GLY A 88 -0.02 1.10 12.13
CA GLY A 88 0.83 0.04 11.61
C GLY A 88 2.20 0.56 11.12
N ILE A 89 2.21 1.70 10.41
CA ILE A 89 3.46 2.36 9.99
C ILE A 89 4.26 2.83 11.21
N ARG A 90 3.61 3.49 12.17
CA ARG A 90 4.26 3.95 13.41
C ARG A 90 4.97 2.81 14.13
N ARG A 91 4.31 1.65 14.25
CA ARG A 91 4.89 0.44 14.86
C ARG A 91 6.07 -0.11 14.06
N ALA A 92 6.03 0.01 12.73
CA ALA A 92 7.06 -0.51 11.84
C ALA A 92 8.29 0.41 11.71
N LEU A 93 8.27 1.65 12.22
CA LEU A 93 9.38 2.62 12.10
C LEU A 93 10.74 2.06 12.52
N PRO A 94 10.89 1.27 13.61
CA PRO A 94 12.18 0.68 13.98
C PRO A 94 12.79 -0.22 12.89
N LEU A 95 11.95 -0.84 12.05
CA LEU A 95 12.36 -1.67 10.93
C LEU A 95 12.59 -0.84 9.66
N LEU A 96 11.76 0.19 9.43
CA LEU A 96 11.85 1.09 8.29
C LEU A 96 13.07 2.01 8.37
N GLY A 97 13.39 2.53 9.56
CA GLY A 97 14.48 3.47 9.76
C GLY A 97 14.07 4.92 9.53
N ASP A 98 15.06 5.79 9.31
CA ASP A 98 14.88 7.24 9.25
C ASP A 98 14.82 7.82 7.83
N ALA A 99 15.10 7.02 6.81
CA ALA A 99 15.03 7.44 5.42
C ALA A 99 13.61 7.28 4.86
N PRO A 100 13.21 8.10 3.88
CA PRO A 100 11.95 7.92 3.18
C PRO A 100 11.77 6.50 2.63
N PHE A 101 10.52 6.02 2.65
CA PHE A 101 10.17 4.66 2.23
C PHE A 101 8.97 4.66 1.28
N VAL A 102 8.84 3.60 0.49
CA VAL A 102 7.67 3.34 -0.35
C VAL A 102 6.65 2.56 0.46
N LEU A 103 5.38 2.97 0.40
CA LEU A 103 4.24 2.26 1.00
C LEU A 103 3.36 1.70 -0.11
N VAL A 104 2.93 0.45 0.04
CA VAL A 104 1.97 -0.20 -0.86
C VAL A 104 0.94 -0.97 -0.04
N ASN A 105 -0.34 -0.78 -0.33
CA ASN A 105 -1.41 -1.62 0.21
C ASN A 105 -1.31 -3.02 -0.39
N GLY A 106 -1.32 -4.05 0.44
CA GLY A 106 -1.20 -5.45 0.01
C GLY A 106 -2.45 -6.03 -0.65
N ASP A 107 -3.51 -5.23 -0.76
CA ASP A 107 -4.81 -5.64 -1.33
C ASP A 107 -5.16 -4.90 -2.62
N ILE A 108 -4.21 -4.26 -3.25
CA ILE A 108 -4.35 -3.68 -4.59
C ILE A 108 -3.60 -4.52 -5.63
N TRP A 109 -3.92 -4.32 -6.87
CA TRP A 109 -3.12 -4.73 -8.02
C TRP A 109 -3.05 -3.57 -9.02
N THR A 110 -1.89 -3.36 -9.66
CA THR A 110 -1.70 -2.27 -10.61
C THR A 110 -0.58 -2.56 -11.59
N ASP A 111 -0.63 -1.96 -12.76
CA ASP A 111 0.49 -1.92 -13.73
C ASP A 111 1.44 -0.72 -13.49
N PHE A 112 1.17 0.14 -12.49
CA PHE A 112 2.02 1.29 -12.17
C PHE A 112 3.49 0.89 -11.99
N ASP A 113 4.40 1.67 -12.56
CA ASP A 113 5.85 1.50 -12.39
C ASP A 113 6.29 2.07 -11.03
N LEU A 114 6.53 1.17 -10.05
CA LEU A 114 6.95 1.55 -8.71
C LEU A 114 8.33 2.22 -8.65
N SER A 115 9.17 2.11 -9.69
CA SER A 115 10.45 2.82 -9.75
C SER A 115 10.29 4.34 -9.68
N ARG A 116 9.15 4.86 -10.09
CA ARG A 116 8.79 6.29 -9.99
C ARG A 116 8.70 6.77 -8.54
N LEU A 117 8.38 5.90 -7.59
CA LEU A 117 8.34 6.22 -6.15
C LEU A 117 9.73 6.18 -5.49
N VAL A 118 10.71 5.53 -6.11
CA VAL A 118 12.08 5.45 -5.60
C VAL A 118 12.86 6.74 -5.87
N THR A 119 12.44 7.53 -6.86
CA THR A 119 13.08 8.81 -7.22
C THR A 119 13.01 9.81 -6.06
N GLU A 120 14.13 10.50 -5.80
CA GLU A 120 14.18 11.56 -4.79
C GLU A 120 13.18 12.67 -5.12
N ARG A 121 12.48 13.14 -4.06
CA ARG A 121 11.49 14.20 -4.14
C ARG A 121 11.64 15.13 -2.95
N PRO A 122 11.40 16.44 -3.12
CA PRO A 122 11.53 17.41 -2.03
C PRO A 122 10.42 17.31 -0.99
N ASP A 123 9.26 16.77 -1.38
CA ASP A 123 8.10 16.70 -0.50
C ASP A 123 8.16 15.47 0.41
N PRO A 124 7.74 15.59 1.69
CA PRO A 124 7.73 14.48 2.63
C PRO A 124 6.72 13.40 2.27
N VAL A 125 5.70 13.73 1.47
CA VAL A 125 4.71 12.77 0.98
C VAL A 125 4.51 12.94 -0.52
N HIS A 126 4.53 11.81 -1.25
CA HIS A 126 4.13 11.73 -2.64
C HIS A 126 3.15 10.59 -2.84
N LEU A 127 1.94 10.88 -3.35
CA LEU A 127 0.86 9.92 -3.54
C LEU A 127 0.67 9.57 -5.00
N VAL A 128 0.31 8.32 -5.28
CA VAL A 128 -0.26 7.92 -6.57
C VAL A 128 -1.78 7.96 -6.46
N LEU A 129 -2.41 8.62 -7.40
CA LEU A 129 -3.86 8.75 -7.53
C LEU A 129 -4.31 8.09 -8.82
N VAL A 130 -5.51 7.52 -8.82
CA VAL A 130 -6.12 6.83 -9.96
C VAL A 130 -7.51 7.37 -10.23
N ASP A 131 -8.06 7.07 -11.40
CA ASP A 131 -9.45 7.34 -11.71
C ASP A 131 -10.38 6.67 -10.70
N ASN A 132 -11.52 7.30 -10.43
CA ASN A 132 -12.44 6.81 -9.43
C ASN A 132 -13.11 5.51 -9.91
N PRO A 133 -12.98 4.40 -9.18
CA PRO A 133 -13.70 3.19 -9.50
C PRO A 133 -15.20 3.35 -9.20
N ASP A 134 -16.05 2.55 -9.84
CA ASP A 134 -17.52 2.62 -9.73
C ASP A 134 -18.04 2.59 -8.30
N HIS A 135 -17.34 1.87 -7.42
CA HIS A 135 -17.71 1.74 -6.01
C HIS A 135 -17.20 2.90 -5.13
N HIS A 136 -16.40 3.82 -5.69
CA HIS A 136 -15.89 5.02 -5.02
C HIS A 136 -15.92 6.25 -5.95
N PRO A 137 -17.09 6.63 -6.49
CA PRO A 137 -17.20 7.67 -7.52
C PRO A 137 -16.82 9.07 -7.02
N GLY A 138 -16.82 9.32 -5.71
CA GLY A 138 -16.49 10.60 -5.11
C GLY A 138 -14.99 10.90 -5.02
N GLY A 139 -14.14 9.90 -5.15
CA GLY A 139 -12.70 10.04 -4.97
C GLY A 139 -12.28 10.50 -3.56
N ASP A 140 -10.99 10.62 -3.36
CA ASP A 140 -10.41 11.00 -2.06
C ASP A 140 -9.86 12.43 -2.07
N PHE A 141 -9.09 12.80 -3.10
CA PHE A 141 -8.30 14.03 -3.12
C PHE A 141 -8.28 14.69 -4.50
N HIS A 142 -8.09 16.00 -4.51
CA HIS A 142 -7.86 16.76 -5.73
C HIS A 142 -6.37 16.86 -6.06
N LEU A 143 -6.01 16.56 -7.31
CA LEU A 143 -4.67 16.77 -7.84
C LEU A 143 -4.64 18.03 -8.71
N THR A 144 -3.86 19.02 -8.29
CA THR A 144 -3.69 20.25 -9.06
C THR A 144 -2.77 20.04 -10.27
N GLU A 145 -2.85 20.90 -11.28
CA GLU A 145 -1.96 20.90 -12.45
C GLU A 145 -0.47 21.01 -12.08
N ARG A 146 -0.16 21.55 -10.90
CA ARG A 146 1.21 21.67 -10.37
C ARG A 146 1.66 20.43 -9.58
N GLY A 147 0.90 19.33 -9.62
CA GLY A 147 1.24 18.10 -8.90
C GLY A 147 1.09 18.20 -7.38
N ARG A 148 0.30 19.15 -6.86
CA ARG A 148 -0.05 19.23 -5.43
C ARG A 148 -1.34 18.49 -5.15
N VAL A 149 -1.34 17.68 -4.08
CA VAL A 149 -2.55 17.00 -3.60
C VAL A 149 -3.24 17.86 -2.56
N ARG A 150 -4.56 17.98 -2.66
CA ARG A 150 -5.42 18.81 -1.81
C ARG A 150 -6.60 18.02 -1.29
N ASP A 151 -7.02 18.30 -0.06
CA ASP A 151 -8.25 17.74 0.50
C ASP A 151 -9.51 18.33 -0.15
N ASN A 152 -9.43 19.59 -0.61
CA ASN A 152 -10.50 20.30 -1.30
C ASN A 152 -10.16 20.56 -2.77
N GLY A 153 -11.17 20.63 -3.63
CA GLY A 153 -11.05 20.88 -5.06
C GLY A 153 -11.66 19.77 -5.90
N GLU A 154 -11.85 20.08 -7.19
CA GLU A 154 -12.42 19.18 -8.20
C GLU A 154 -11.60 19.25 -9.50
N PRO A 155 -11.52 18.16 -10.29
CA PRO A 155 -12.03 16.83 -9.98
C PRO A 155 -11.22 16.14 -8.86
N ARG A 156 -11.86 15.20 -8.16
CA ARG A 156 -11.19 14.35 -7.17
C ARG A 156 -10.82 13.02 -7.80
N LEU A 157 -9.72 12.48 -7.35
CA LEU A 157 -9.19 11.16 -7.74
C LEU A 157 -9.10 10.26 -6.50
N THR A 158 -9.06 8.96 -6.71
CA THR A 158 -8.92 7.96 -5.65
C THR A 158 -7.45 7.79 -5.29
N TYR A 159 -7.12 7.76 -4.00
CA TYR A 159 -5.80 7.37 -3.52
C TYR A 159 -5.55 5.89 -3.82
N ALA A 160 -4.53 5.61 -4.59
CA ALA A 160 -4.25 4.27 -5.11
C ALA A 160 -3.74 3.28 -4.05
N GLY A 161 -3.57 3.69 -2.79
CA GLY A 161 -2.99 2.86 -1.75
C GLY A 161 -1.47 2.68 -1.90
N MET A 162 -0.79 3.58 -2.59
CA MET A 162 0.67 3.57 -2.73
C MET A 162 1.24 4.99 -2.80
N GLY A 163 2.45 5.14 -2.27
CA GLY A 163 3.15 6.42 -2.25
C GLY A 163 4.52 6.33 -1.60
N ARG A 164 5.22 7.46 -1.58
CA ARG A 164 6.48 7.63 -0.87
C ARG A 164 6.25 8.52 0.34
N PHE A 165 6.81 8.15 1.49
CA PHE A 165 6.57 8.81 2.76
C PHE A 165 7.86 9.06 3.51
N ASP A 166 7.97 10.23 4.15
CA ASP A 166 9.00 10.50 5.16
C ASP A 166 8.54 9.91 6.51
N PRO A 167 9.38 9.10 7.18
CA PRO A 167 9.07 8.56 8.50
C PRO A 167 8.73 9.62 9.56
N ALA A 168 9.21 10.84 9.41
CA ALA A 168 8.93 11.94 10.32
C ALA A 168 7.43 12.20 10.50
N LEU A 169 6.63 11.97 9.44
CA LEU A 169 5.17 12.12 9.49
C LEU A 169 4.50 11.27 10.58
N PHE A 170 5.13 10.16 10.98
CA PHE A 170 4.55 9.17 11.88
C PHE A 170 5.19 9.15 13.28
N ARG A 171 6.31 9.87 13.51
CA ARG A 171 7.08 9.76 14.75
C ARG A 171 6.33 10.21 16.00
N ASP A 172 5.53 11.26 15.87
CA ASP A 172 4.82 11.87 17.00
C ASP A 172 3.45 11.25 17.25
N LEU A 173 3.07 10.21 16.47
CA LEU A 173 1.85 9.49 16.72
C LEU A 173 1.95 8.70 18.03
N PRO A 174 0.89 8.66 18.84
CA PRO A 174 0.83 7.74 19.97
C PRO A 174 0.83 6.28 19.47
N ASP A 175 1.27 5.37 20.33
CA ASP A 175 1.12 3.95 20.06
C ASP A 175 -0.36 3.56 20.03
N GLY A 176 -0.73 2.70 19.07
CA GLY A 176 -2.10 2.21 18.93
C GLY A 176 -2.70 2.49 17.54
N GLU A 177 -4.02 2.44 17.50
CA GLU A 177 -4.80 2.64 16.27
C GLU A 177 -4.70 4.09 15.78
N ALA A 178 -4.29 4.27 14.52
CA ALA A 178 -4.26 5.59 13.88
C ALA A 178 -4.54 5.47 12.37
N LYS A 179 -5.46 6.30 11.87
CA LYS A 179 -5.80 6.38 10.45
C LYS A 179 -4.83 7.28 9.69
N LEU A 180 -4.52 6.91 8.44
CA LEU A 180 -3.62 7.71 7.60
C LEU A 180 -4.28 9.01 7.09
N ALA A 181 -5.56 8.99 6.75
CA ALA A 181 -6.23 10.13 6.12
C ALA A 181 -6.17 11.45 6.90
N PRO A 182 -6.32 11.49 8.24
CA PRO A 182 -6.14 12.74 9.01
C PRO A 182 -4.73 13.32 8.91
N LEU A 183 -3.69 12.47 8.89
CA LEU A 183 -2.29 12.89 8.73
C LEU A 183 -2.05 13.48 7.34
N LEU A 184 -2.57 12.82 6.31
CA LEU A 184 -2.48 13.33 4.94
C LEU A 184 -3.15 14.69 4.81
N ARG A 185 -4.34 14.89 5.40
CA ARG A 185 -5.05 16.17 5.38
C ARG A 185 -4.26 17.28 6.07
N ALA A 186 -3.65 16.99 7.21
CA ALA A 186 -2.77 17.93 7.90
C ALA A 186 -1.56 18.29 7.01
N ALA A 187 -0.88 17.32 6.44
CA ALA A 187 0.24 17.54 5.53
C ALA A 187 -0.17 18.32 4.25
N MET A 188 -1.39 18.08 3.73
CA MET A 188 -1.94 18.86 2.59
C MET A 188 -2.18 20.32 2.97
N ALA A 189 -2.65 20.60 4.18
CA ALA A 189 -2.83 21.97 4.67
C ALA A 189 -1.48 22.71 4.73
N ASP A 190 -0.40 22.02 5.09
CA ASP A 190 0.97 22.55 5.12
C ASP A 190 1.65 22.56 3.73
N ASN A 191 0.91 22.24 2.67
CA ASN A 191 1.44 22.12 1.29
C ASN A 191 2.58 21.09 1.14
N ALA A 192 2.59 20.06 1.96
CA ALA A 192 3.65 19.06 2.07
C ALA A 192 3.36 17.75 1.31
N VAL A 193 2.29 17.72 0.50
CA VAL A 193 1.89 16.52 -0.26
C VAL A 193 1.91 16.82 -1.75
N SER A 194 2.76 16.11 -2.48
CA SER A 194 2.70 16.03 -3.94
C SER A 194 2.03 14.73 -4.39
N GLY A 195 1.73 14.63 -5.67
CA GLY A 195 1.16 13.41 -6.23
C GLY A 195 1.22 13.36 -7.74
N GLU A 196 0.87 12.21 -8.26
CA GLU A 196 0.76 11.97 -9.70
C GLU A 196 -0.48 11.13 -10.01
N HIS A 197 -1.07 11.36 -11.17
CA HIS A 197 -2.18 10.57 -11.69
C HIS A 197 -1.64 9.39 -12.49
N HIS A 198 -2.13 8.19 -12.19
CA HIS A 198 -1.88 6.98 -12.96
C HIS A 198 -3.15 6.61 -13.74
N PRO A 199 -3.17 6.78 -15.06
CA PRO A 199 -4.33 6.48 -15.89
C PRO A 199 -4.38 5.02 -16.35
N GLY A 200 -3.44 4.17 -15.86
CA GLY A 200 -3.34 2.75 -16.19
C GLY A 200 -4.26 1.87 -15.36
N GLN A 201 -3.95 0.59 -15.32
CA GLN A 201 -4.76 -0.39 -14.61
C GLN A 201 -4.50 -0.35 -13.10
N TRP A 202 -5.58 -0.30 -12.33
CA TRP A 202 -5.56 -0.37 -10.89
C TRP A 202 -6.82 -1.08 -10.38
N TRP A 203 -6.64 -1.97 -9.41
CA TRP A 203 -7.70 -2.75 -8.79
C TRP A 203 -7.53 -2.75 -7.28
N ASP A 204 -8.57 -2.42 -6.53
CA ASP A 204 -8.63 -2.77 -5.10
C ASP A 204 -9.37 -4.09 -4.94
N ILE A 205 -8.72 -5.07 -4.39
CA ILE A 205 -9.27 -6.42 -4.25
C ILE A 205 -10.03 -6.49 -2.93
N GLY A 206 -11.16 -5.81 -2.88
CA GLY A 206 -12.00 -5.68 -1.69
C GLY A 206 -13.05 -6.78 -1.53
N THR A 207 -13.39 -7.52 -2.59
CA THR A 207 -14.42 -8.57 -2.60
C THR A 207 -13.99 -9.76 -3.45
N PRO A 208 -14.60 -10.97 -3.23
CA PRO A 208 -14.34 -12.14 -4.07
C PRO A 208 -14.57 -11.89 -5.56
N GLU A 209 -15.60 -11.15 -5.91
CA GLU A 209 -15.94 -10.83 -7.31
C GLU A 209 -14.81 -10.07 -8.01
N ARG A 210 -14.19 -9.08 -7.31
CA ARG A 210 -13.05 -8.32 -7.85
C ARG A 210 -11.80 -9.18 -7.97
N LEU A 211 -11.61 -10.14 -7.07
CA LEU A 211 -10.53 -11.12 -7.20
C LEU A 211 -10.72 -11.97 -8.45
N ASP A 212 -11.94 -12.48 -8.69
CA ASP A 212 -12.27 -13.29 -9.87
C ASP A 212 -12.11 -12.48 -11.18
N GLU A 213 -12.45 -11.18 -11.15
CA GLU A 213 -12.25 -10.29 -12.30
C GLU A 213 -10.78 -10.08 -12.60
N LEU A 214 -9.96 -9.85 -11.57
CA LEU A 214 -8.51 -9.72 -11.73
C LEU A 214 -7.90 -11.03 -12.22
N ASP A 215 -8.33 -12.18 -11.69
CA ASP A 215 -7.85 -13.50 -12.13
C ASP A 215 -8.11 -13.71 -13.62
N ARG A 216 -9.32 -13.41 -14.09
CA ARG A 216 -9.66 -13.48 -15.52
C ARG A 216 -8.87 -12.51 -16.39
N LEU A 217 -8.53 -11.33 -15.87
CA LEU A 217 -7.70 -10.36 -16.58
C LEU A 217 -6.28 -10.89 -16.77
N LEU A 218 -5.68 -11.43 -15.70
CA LEU A 218 -4.31 -11.91 -15.68
C LEU A 218 -4.12 -13.28 -16.37
N ALA A 219 -5.19 -14.08 -16.49
CA ALA A 219 -5.16 -15.35 -17.20
C ALA A 219 -5.22 -15.21 -18.72
N ARG A 220 -5.43 -14.00 -19.25
CA ARG A 220 -5.42 -13.75 -20.70
C ARG A 220 -3.97 -13.75 -21.21
N PRO A 221 -3.67 -14.56 -22.26
CA PRO A 221 -2.34 -14.66 -22.85
C PRO A 221 -1.92 -13.35 -23.54
#